data_f0f9a27d9f7ed606bfec24b4c03e34d9
#
_entry.id   f0f9a27d9f7ed606bfec24b4c03e34d9
#
_cell.length_a   1.000
_cell.length_b   1.000
_cell.length_c   1.000
_cell.angle_alpha   90.00
_cell.angle_beta   90.00
_cell.angle_gamma   90.00
#
_symmetry.space_group_name_H-M   'P 1'
#
loop_
_entity.id
_entity.type
_entity.pdbx_description
1 polymer ?
#
loop_
_entity_poly.entity_id
_entity_poly.type
_entity_poly.pdbx_seq_one_letter_code
_entity_poly.pdbx_strand_id
1 'polypeptide(L)'
;MGFGKNLRAAMFRNIQTFSFANIDRFSSASLVTRMTTDVTNIQNAYMMLLRMAMRAPASIICAMAMSFFISPRLATIYLIAVIVLGALLLFISKAAMKYFDRAFKRYDDLNESVQENVSAIRVVKAYVREDYEKKRFSKAAQNIYDVFVKAESLVVYNSPLMQFTVYACILLISWLGAHMVVSSTLTTGDLMALLTYCMNILMNLMMLSMVFVMISLSLASARRISEVLNEQSTLHNPKEPLYDVPDGSISFKHVTFRYSDTAETPVLSDINLDIKSGETIGIIGGTGSSKSSLVNLISRLYDTDTGSVIVGGHDVREYDMDTLRNKVAVVLQQNVLFSGTILENLRWGDKNATTDECIEACKMACADDFIESFPDKYNTYIEQGGTNVSGGQKQRLCIARALLKKPRILILDDSTSAVDTATDSKIRAALAKTIPGTTKL
;
A
#
# COMPACT_ATOMS: atom_id res chain seq x y z
N MET A 1 -17.06 4.52 11.08
CA MET A 1 -16.23 3.31 11.43
C MET A 1 -16.50 2.14 10.49
N GLY A 2 -17.73 1.66 10.27
CA GLY A 2 -18.03 0.53 9.40
C GLY A 2 -17.53 0.68 7.95
N PHE A 3 -17.67 1.85 7.35
CA PHE A 3 -17.18 2.12 6.00
C PHE A 3 -15.66 1.85 5.85
N GLY A 4 -14.83 2.42 6.74
CA GLY A 4 -13.38 2.21 6.68
C GLY A 4 -12.97 0.76 6.95
N LYS A 5 -13.69 0.04 7.84
CA LYS A 5 -13.50 -1.39 8.07
C LYS A 5 -13.75 -2.20 6.80
N ASN A 6 -14.89 -1.97 6.14
CA ASN A 6 -15.26 -2.70 4.93
C ASN A 6 -14.31 -2.40 3.77
N LEU A 7 -13.88 -1.15 3.64
CA LEU A 7 -12.93 -0.73 2.60
C LEU A 7 -11.57 -1.41 2.78
N ARG A 8 -11.02 -1.42 4.01
CA ARG A 8 -9.77 -2.15 4.32
C ARG A 8 -9.91 -3.65 4.05
N ALA A 9 -11.03 -4.25 4.46
CA ALA A 9 -11.28 -5.67 4.21
C ALA A 9 -11.35 -6.01 2.72
N ALA A 10 -12.01 -5.15 1.90
CA ALA A 10 -12.08 -5.33 0.46
C ALA A 10 -10.71 -5.20 -0.20
N MET A 11 -9.94 -4.16 0.16
CA MET A 11 -8.57 -3.98 -0.35
C MET A 11 -7.66 -5.13 0.03
N PHE A 12 -7.67 -5.56 1.31
CA PHE A 12 -6.85 -6.67 1.76
C PHE A 12 -7.17 -7.95 1.02
N ARG A 13 -8.46 -8.24 0.82
CA ARG A 13 -8.91 -9.41 0.05
C ARG A 13 -8.38 -9.35 -1.38
N ASN A 14 -8.44 -8.19 -2.03
CA ASN A 14 -7.95 -8.04 -3.40
C ASN A 14 -6.43 -8.18 -3.48
N ILE A 15 -5.69 -7.59 -2.54
CA ILE A 15 -4.23 -7.73 -2.46
C ILE A 15 -3.79 -9.19 -2.32
N GLN A 16 -4.56 -10.03 -1.60
CA GLN A 16 -4.25 -11.46 -1.48
C GLN A 16 -4.40 -12.24 -2.80
N THR A 17 -5.07 -11.68 -3.81
CA THR A 17 -5.19 -12.29 -5.14
C THR A 17 -4.09 -11.84 -6.11
N PHE A 18 -3.26 -10.86 -5.73
CA PHE A 18 -2.24 -10.28 -6.59
C PHE A 18 -1.15 -11.29 -6.95
N SER A 19 -0.70 -11.23 -8.20
CA SER A 19 0.52 -11.89 -8.63
C SER A 19 1.76 -11.11 -8.15
N PHE A 20 2.95 -11.70 -8.30
CA PHE A 20 4.20 -11.03 -8.01
C PHE A 20 4.37 -9.76 -8.88
N ALA A 21 4.01 -9.81 -10.15
CA ALA A 21 4.05 -8.65 -11.05
C ALA A 21 3.17 -7.48 -10.54
N ASN A 22 1.98 -7.76 -10.00
CA ASN A 22 1.15 -6.73 -9.38
C ASN A 22 1.83 -6.14 -8.12
N ILE A 23 2.42 -6.99 -7.26
CA ILE A 23 3.11 -6.55 -6.02
C ILE A 23 4.34 -5.70 -6.36
N ASP A 24 5.12 -6.07 -7.37
CA ASP A 24 6.28 -5.30 -7.83
C ASP A 24 5.87 -3.91 -8.32
N ARG A 25 4.74 -3.82 -9.05
CA ARG A 25 4.20 -2.55 -9.53
C ARG A 25 3.77 -1.61 -8.39
N PHE A 26 3.14 -2.13 -7.36
CA PHE A 26 2.58 -1.29 -6.26
C PHE A 26 3.55 -1.01 -5.13
N SER A 27 4.58 -1.77 -4.93
CA SER A 27 5.43 -1.87 -3.74
C SER A 27 4.67 -2.13 -2.42
N SER A 28 5.26 -2.88 -1.52
CA SER A 28 4.63 -3.20 -0.22
C SER A 28 4.39 -1.95 0.65
N ALA A 29 5.33 -1.00 0.64
CA ALA A 29 5.19 0.25 1.40
C ALA A 29 4.02 1.11 0.89
N SER A 30 3.84 1.19 -0.43
CA SER A 30 2.70 1.90 -1.04
C SER A 30 1.37 1.26 -0.66
N LEU A 31 1.26 -0.08 -0.69
CA LEU A 31 0.05 -0.80 -0.30
C LEU A 31 -0.32 -0.56 1.17
N VAL A 32 0.67 -0.56 2.08
CA VAL A 32 0.45 -0.23 3.49
C VAL A 32 -0.09 1.19 3.65
N THR A 33 0.52 2.18 2.98
CA THR A 33 0.06 3.58 3.03
C THR A 33 -1.38 3.72 2.51
N ARG A 34 -1.73 3.02 1.43
CA ARG A 34 -3.10 3.03 0.86
C ARG A 34 -4.11 2.43 1.84
N MET A 35 -3.76 1.35 2.54
CA MET A 35 -4.63 0.69 3.52
C MET A 35 -4.78 1.46 4.84
N THR A 36 -3.82 2.29 5.21
CA THR A 36 -3.81 3.04 6.46
C THR A 36 -4.23 4.50 6.24
N THR A 37 -3.35 5.31 5.69
CA THR A 37 -3.52 6.76 5.55
C THR A 37 -4.62 7.11 4.56
N ASP A 38 -4.61 6.51 3.34
CA ASP A 38 -5.60 6.85 2.32
C ASP A 38 -7.02 6.45 2.73
N VAL A 39 -7.20 5.27 3.33
CA VAL A 39 -8.51 4.86 3.85
C VAL A 39 -8.98 5.81 4.96
N THR A 40 -8.08 6.28 5.82
CA THR A 40 -8.42 7.25 6.89
C THR A 40 -8.84 8.59 6.30
N ASN A 41 -8.14 9.07 5.28
CA ASN A 41 -8.49 10.32 4.58
C ASN A 41 -9.89 10.23 3.95
N ILE A 42 -10.20 9.14 3.26
CA ILE A 42 -11.52 8.93 2.67
C ILE A 42 -12.60 8.76 3.74
N GLN A 43 -12.30 8.06 4.83
CA GLN A 43 -13.24 7.92 5.95
C GLN A 43 -13.60 9.29 6.56
N ASN A 44 -12.61 10.17 6.73
CA ASN A 44 -12.83 11.52 7.25
C ASN A 44 -13.63 12.38 6.25
N ALA A 45 -13.30 12.32 4.97
CA ALA A 45 -14.05 13.02 3.92
C ALA A 45 -15.50 12.54 3.85
N TYR A 46 -15.73 11.23 3.88
CA TYR A 46 -17.07 10.64 3.90
C TYR A 46 -17.90 11.10 5.10
N MET A 47 -17.29 11.11 6.30
CA MET A 47 -17.95 11.56 7.52
C MET A 47 -18.30 13.05 7.44
N MET A 48 -17.42 13.87 6.88
CA MET A 48 -17.62 15.30 6.69
C MET A 48 -18.71 15.57 5.65
N LEU A 49 -18.71 14.82 4.55
CA LEU A 49 -19.70 14.90 3.50
C LEU A 49 -21.10 14.57 4.05
N LEU A 50 -21.26 13.49 4.80
CA LEU A 50 -22.54 13.12 5.39
C LEU A 50 -23.07 14.15 6.39
N ARG A 51 -22.18 14.74 7.21
CA ARG A 51 -22.59 15.68 8.28
C ARG A 51 -22.81 17.10 7.78
N MET A 52 -21.97 17.59 6.86
CA MET A 52 -21.92 19.00 6.51
C MET A 52 -22.44 19.29 5.11
N ALA A 53 -22.14 18.43 4.12
CA ALA A 53 -22.53 18.66 2.74
C ALA A 53 -24.05 18.60 2.51
N MET A 54 -24.79 17.87 3.34
CA MET A 54 -26.26 17.88 3.33
C MET A 54 -26.83 19.01 4.17
N ARG A 55 -26.26 19.25 5.36
CA ARG A 55 -26.77 20.22 6.32
C ARG A 55 -26.57 21.66 5.86
N ALA A 56 -25.38 22.01 5.35
CA ALA A 56 -25.06 23.39 5.00
C ALA A 56 -25.94 23.94 3.85
N PRO A 57 -26.08 23.25 2.70
CA PRO A 57 -27.00 23.72 1.65
C PRO A 57 -28.44 23.80 2.12
N ALA A 58 -28.94 22.79 2.84
CA ALA A 58 -30.31 22.80 3.36
C ALA A 58 -30.55 24.00 4.30
N SER A 59 -29.61 24.27 5.21
CA SER A 59 -29.67 25.42 6.13
C SER A 59 -29.63 26.75 5.37
N ILE A 60 -28.79 26.89 4.34
CA ILE A 60 -28.73 28.10 3.50
C ILE A 60 -30.06 28.30 2.76
N ILE A 61 -30.59 27.24 2.13
CA ILE A 61 -31.86 27.31 1.38
C ILE A 61 -33.03 27.69 2.31
N CYS A 62 -33.16 27.01 3.45
CA CYS A 62 -34.22 27.31 4.41
C CYS A 62 -34.14 28.74 4.97
N ALA A 63 -32.92 29.15 5.41
CA ALA A 63 -32.72 30.50 5.93
C ALA A 63 -32.97 31.57 4.86
N MET A 64 -32.56 31.33 3.61
CA MET A 64 -32.80 32.23 2.49
C MET A 64 -34.30 32.30 2.18
N ALA A 65 -35.01 31.17 2.09
CA ALA A 65 -36.44 31.14 1.85
C ALA A 65 -37.19 31.90 2.94
N MET A 66 -36.93 31.66 4.23
CA MET A 66 -37.57 32.39 5.34
C MET A 66 -37.27 33.88 5.29
N SER A 67 -36.05 34.26 4.87
CA SER A 67 -35.71 35.68 4.72
C SER A 67 -36.50 36.37 3.62
N PHE A 68 -36.74 35.66 2.51
CA PHE A 68 -37.60 36.19 1.42
C PHE A 68 -39.07 36.33 1.85
N PHE A 69 -39.57 35.43 2.71
CA PHE A 69 -40.94 35.56 3.27
C PHE A 69 -41.10 36.79 4.18
N ILE A 70 -40.04 37.14 4.95
CA ILE A 70 -40.10 38.30 5.85
C ILE A 70 -39.94 39.60 5.06
N SER A 71 -38.85 39.73 4.27
CA SER A 71 -38.59 40.93 3.48
C SER A 71 -37.78 40.62 2.24
N PRO A 72 -38.36 40.52 1.04
CA PRO A 72 -37.62 40.29 -0.20
C PRO A 72 -36.54 41.34 -0.45
N ARG A 73 -36.80 42.60 -0.08
CA ARG A 73 -35.84 43.71 -0.28
C ARG A 73 -34.58 43.55 0.55
N LEU A 74 -34.66 43.10 1.80
CA LEU A 74 -33.49 42.83 2.66
C LEU A 74 -32.81 41.50 2.34
N ALA A 75 -33.58 40.49 1.94
CA ALA A 75 -33.06 39.18 1.55
C ALA A 75 -32.18 39.23 0.29
N THR A 76 -32.42 40.16 -0.64
CA THR A 76 -31.54 40.33 -1.81
C THR A 76 -30.12 40.76 -1.44
N ILE A 77 -29.93 41.44 -0.29
CA ILE A 77 -28.58 41.85 0.17
C ILE A 77 -27.70 40.61 0.40
N TYR A 78 -28.16 39.64 1.18
CA TYR A 78 -27.36 38.45 1.42
C TYR A 78 -27.43 37.43 0.29
N LEU A 79 -28.44 37.47 -0.58
CA LEU A 79 -28.37 36.67 -1.81
C LEU A 79 -27.18 37.11 -2.69
N ILE A 80 -27.01 38.41 -2.89
CA ILE A 80 -25.88 38.96 -3.61
C ILE A 80 -24.58 38.64 -2.87
N ALA A 81 -24.53 38.81 -1.53
CA ALA A 81 -23.37 38.48 -0.72
C ALA A 81 -22.97 37.01 -0.83
N VAL A 82 -23.95 36.07 -0.80
CA VAL A 82 -23.70 34.62 -0.96
C VAL A 82 -23.12 34.31 -2.33
N ILE A 83 -23.63 34.90 -3.40
CA ILE A 83 -23.15 34.67 -4.76
C ILE A 83 -21.74 35.21 -4.92
N VAL A 84 -21.49 36.45 -4.50
CA VAL A 84 -20.17 37.10 -4.62
C VAL A 84 -19.13 36.39 -3.75
N LEU A 85 -19.47 36.18 -2.46
CA LEU A 85 -18.56 35.51 -1.53
C LEU A 85 -18.32 34.05 -1.95
N GLY A 86 -19.36 33.33 -2.36
CA GLY A 86 -19.25 31.96 -2.86
C GLY A 86 -18.33 31.85 -4.06
N ALA A 87 -18.49 32.72 -5.05
CA ALA A 87 -17.61 32.77 -6.23
C ALA A 87 -16.16 33.07 -5.83
N LEU A 88 -15.95 34.01 -4.91
CA LEU A 88 -14.63 34.40 -4.43
C LEU A 88 -13.95 33.27 -3.64
N LEU A 89 -14.67 32.60 -2.75
CA LEU A 89 -14.18 31.43 -1.99
C LEU A 89 -13.80 30.28 -2.92
N LEU A 90 -14.60 30.00 -3.95
CA LEU A 90 -14.29 28.99 -4.95
C LEU A 90 -13.04 29.35 -5.77
N PHE A 91 -12.88 30.62 -6.13
CA PHE A 91 -11.69 31.11 -6.83
C PHE A 91 -10.42 30.95 -5.99
N ILE A 92 -10.47 31.39 -4.72
CA ILE A 92 -9.35 31.24 -3.77
C ILE A 92 -9.01 29.77 -3.58
N SER A 93 -10.01 28.92 -3.37
CA SER A 93 -9.81 27.48 -3.17
C SER A 93 -9.13 26.83 -4.39
N LYS A 94 -9.57 27.15 -5.60
CA LYS A 94 -8.94 26.64 -6.84
C LYS A 94 -7.50 27.14 -7.01
N ALA A 95 -7.24 28.42 -6.70
CA ALA A 95 -5.90 28.99 -6.77
C ALA A 95 -4.96 28.36 -5.73
N ALA A 96 -5.42 28.19 -4.49
CA ALA A 96 -4.67 27.57 -3.41
C ALA A 96 -4.35 26.09 -3.71
N MET A 97 -5.31 25.33 -4.30
CA MET A 97 -5.12 23.92 -4.63
C MET A 97 -3.90 23.68 -5.52
N LYS A 98 -3.65 24.54 -6.51
CA LYS A 98 -2.47 24.46 -7.38
C LYS A 98 -1.14 24.53 -6.61
N TYR A 99 -1.10 25.29 -5.52
CA TYR A 99 0.07 25.38 -4.65
C TYR A 99 0.15 24.19 -3.69
N PHE A 100 -0.99 23.73 -3.16
CA PHE A 100 -1.03 22.51 -2.34
C PHE A 100 -0.56 21.28 -3.10
N ASP A 101 -0.98 21.09 -4.36
CA ASP A 101 -0.52 19.96 -5.19
C ASP A 101 1.01 19.98 -5.38
N ARG A 102 1.61 21.17 -5.51
CA ARG A 102 3.07 21.32 -5.58
C ARG A 102 3.73 21.05 -4.23
N ALA A 103 3.12 21.50 -3.15
CA ALA A 103 3.62 21.30 -1.79
C ALA A 103 3.63 19.80 -1.43
N PHE A 104 2.56 19.05 -1.77
CA PHE A 104 2.50 17.61 -1.53
C PHE A 104 3.57 16.83 -2.28
N LYS A 105 3.83 17.18 -3.56
CA LYS A 105 4.94 16.55 -4.30
C LYS A 105 6.30 16.78 -3.63
N ARG A 106 6.55 18.01 -3.13
CA ARG A 106 7.78 18.32 -2.38
C ARG A 106 7.84 17.63 -1.02
N TYR A 107 6.69 17.39 -0.43
CA TYR A 107 6.59 16.64 0.82
C TYR A 107 6.91 15.16 0.62
N ASP A 108 6.49 14.58 -0.50
CA ASP A 108 6.87 13.22 -0.88
C ASP A 108 8.39 13.10 -1.10
N ASP A 109 9.00 14.04 -1.84
CA ASP A 109 10.47 14.11 -2.04
C ASP A 109 11.22 14.18 -0.68
N LEU A 110 10.70 14.97 0.29
CA LEU A 110 11.28 15.06 1.63
C LEU A 110 11.15 13.74 2.39
N ASN A 111 9.97 13.14 2.38
CA ASN A 111 9.73 11.87 3.07
C ASN A 111 10.65 10.76 2.54
N GLU A 112 10.84 10.67 1.23
CA GLU A 112 11.77 9.73 0.61
C GLU A 112 13.22 9.98 1.10
N SER A 113 13.66 11.23 1.13
CA SER A 113 14.99 11.61 1.64
C SER A 113 15.16 11.29 3.13
N VAL A 114 14.13 11.50 3.95
CA VAL A 114 14.14 11.14 5.38
C VAL A 114 14.19 9.63 5.56
N GLN A 115 13.40 8.88 4.80
CA GLN A 115 13.37 7.43 4.87
C GLN A 115 14.72 6.83 4.45
N GLU A 116 15.34 7.36 3.38
CA GLU A 116 16.69 6.99 2.95
C GLU A 116 17.70 7.22 4.09
N ASN A 117 17.71 8.43 4.66
CA ASN A 117 18.63 8.80 5.73
C ASN A 117 18.46 7.94 6.98
N VAL A 118 17.23 7.73 7.44
CA VAL A 118 16.94 6.90 8.63
C VAL A 118 17.34 5.45 8.39
N SER A 119 17.05 4.92 7.20
CA SER A 119 17.44 3.55 6.84
C SER A 119 18.95 3.38 6.77
N ALA A 120 19.67 4.40 6.28
CA ALA A 120 21.12 4.42 6.14
C ALA A 120 21.82 5.13 7.30
N ILE A 121 21.19 5.36 8.44
CA ILE A 121 21.73 6.19 9.53
C ILE A 121 23.10 5.69 10.04
N ARG A 122 23.34 4.37 10.02
CA ARG A 122 24.63 3.79 10.38
C ARG A 122 25.73 4.23 9.43
N VAL A 123 25.42 4.34 8.12
CA VAL A 123 26.36 4.82 7.09
C VAL A 123 26.65 6.30 7.33
N VAL A 124 25.61 7.13 7.53
CA VAL A 124 25.77 8.56 7.83
C VAL A 124 26.70 8.77 9.03
N LYS A 125 26.51 7.97 10.09
CA LYS A 125 27.33 7.99 11.30
C LYS A 125 28.78 7.51 11.03
N ALA A 126 28.93 6.40 10.32
CA ALA A 126 30.26 5.82 10.01
C ALA A 126 31.13 6.76 9.17
N TYR A 127 30.50 7.55 8.28
CA TYR A 127 31.22 8.51 7.41
C TYR A 127 31.22 9.94 7.93
N VAL A 128 30.68 10.20 9.14
CA VAL A 128 30.61 11.52 9.79
C VAL A 128 29.98 12.58 8.85
N ARG A 129 28.80 12.23 8.28
CA ARG A 129 28.10 13.07 7.29
C ARG A 129 26.85 13.74 7.83
N GLU A 130 26.68 13.81 9.15
CA GLU A 130 25.47 14.38 9.78
C GLU A 130 25.22 15.83 9.38
N ASP A 131 26.27 16.64 9.29
CA ASP A 131 26.09 18.06 8.94
C ASP A 131 25.73 18.27 7.46
N TYR A 132 26.18 17.39 6.60
CA TYR A 132 25.75 17.36 5.20
C TYR A 132 24.26 17.03 5.09
N GLU A 133 23.83 15.96 5.78
CA GLU A 133 22.44 15.53 5.78
C GLU A 133 21.50 16.55 6.44
N LYS A 134 21.91 17.21 7.53
CA LYS A 134 21.18 18.34 8.13
C LYS A 134 20.97 19.48 7.14
N LYS A 135 22.00 19.87 6.38
CA LYS A 135 21.88 20.91 5.35
C LYS A 135 20.96 20.49 4.22
N ARG A 136 21.05 19.24 3.76
CA ARG A 136 20.17 18.66 2.71
C ARG A 136 18.72 18.69 3.16
N PHE A 137 18.45 18.21 4.37
CA PHE A 137 17.12 18.24 4.98
C PHE A 137 16.59 19.65 5.15
N SER A 138 17.40 20.56 5.72
CA SER A 138 17.00 21.97 5.92
C SER A 138 16.62 22.66 4.60
N LYS A 139 17.38 22.40 3.52
CA LYS A 139 17.06 22.94 2.18
C LYS A 139 15.74 22.38 1.64
N ALA A 140 15.51 21.07 1.79
CA ALA A 140 14.25 20.44 1.36
C ALA A 140 13.06 20.96 2.18
N ALA A 141 13.21 21.07 3.51
CA ALA A 141 12.20 21.62 4.41
C ALA A 141 11.89 23.10 4.07
N GLN A 142 12.92 23.91 3.77
CA GLN A 142 12.72 25.30 3.35
C GLN A 142 11.93 25.40 2.03
N ASN A 143 12.23 24.55 1.05
CA ASN A 143 11.49 24.51 -0.21
C ASN A 143 9.99 24.18 -0.01
N ILE A 144 9.68 23.29 0.93
CA ILE A 144 8.29 22.97 1.30
C ILE A 144 7.65 24.17 1.97
N TYR A 145 8.34 24.76 2.97
CA TYR A 145 7.86 25.94 3.70
C TYR A 145 7.47 27.07 2.73
N ASP A 146 8.34 27.40 1.77
CA ASP A 146 8.09 28.48 0.81
C ASP A 146 6.84 28.24 -0.07
N VAL A 147 6.57 27.00 -0.42
CA VAL A 147 5.37 26.64 -1.20
C VAL A 147 4.13 26.61 -0.33
N PHE A 148 4.22 26.06 0.90
CA PHE A 148 3.12 26.08 1.86
C PHE A 148 2.71 27.48 2.27
N VAL A 149 3.66 28.36 2.54
CA VAL A 149 3.39 29.78 2.85
C VAL A 149 2.60 30.43 1.71
N LYS A 150 2.94 30.16 0.45
CA LYS A 150 2.17 30.67 -0.70
C LYS A 150 0.76 30.10 -0.77
N ALA A 151 0.57 28.82 -0.47
CA ALA A 151 -0.74 28.19 -0.42
C ALA A 151 -1.60 28.76 0.72
N GLU A 152 -1.04 28.77 1.93
CA GLU A 152 -1.71 29.27 3.13
C GLU A 152 -2.01 30.78 3.06
N SER A 153 -1.12 31.57 2.49
CA SER A 153 -1.38 33.03 2.33
C SER A 153 -2.64 33.30 1.48
N LEU A 154 -2.95 32.46 0.52
CA LEU A 154 -4.21 32.57 -0.23
C LEU A 154 -5.42 32.17 0.64
N VAL A 155 -5.29 31.09 1.40
CA VAL A 155 -6.38 30.56 2.26
C VAL A 155 -6.67 31.54 3.42
N VAL A 156 -5.66 32.17 3.97
CA VAL A 156 -5.81 33.16 5.06
C VAL A 156 -6.74 34.31 4.68
N TYR A 157 -6.80 34.71 3.40
CA TYR A 157 -7.74 35.75 2.94
C TYR A 157 -9.22 35.35 3.08
N ASN A 158 -9.54 34.07 3.21
CA ASN A 158 -10.91 33.63 3.40
C ASN A 158 -11.55 34.24 4.67
N SER A 159 -10.80 34.30 5.79
CA SER A 159 -11.34 34.79 7.07
C SER A 159 -11.63 36.30 7.06
N PRO A 160 -10.68 37.20 6.68
CA PRO A 160 -10.96 38.62 6.59
C PRO A 160 -12.08 38.96 5.59
N LEU A 161 -12.10 38.28 4.44
CA LEU A 161 -13.12 38.50 3.42
C LEU A 161 -14.51 38.11 3.92
N MET A 162 -14.59 36.99 4.61
CA MET A 162 -15.80 36.54 5.24
C MET A 162 -16.29 37.53 6.30
N GLN A 163 -15.41 37.94 7.23
CA GLN A 163 -15.74 38.90 8.27
C GLN A 163 -16.20 40.24 7.69
N PHE A 164 -15.50 40.74 6.67
CA PHE A 164 -15.90 41.96 5.97
C PHE A 164 -17.32 41.83 5.38
N THR A 165 -17.61 40.71 4.70
CA THR A 165 -18.93 40.45 4.11
C THR A 165 -20.02 40.38 5.18
N VAL A 166 -19.73 39.68 6.30
CA VAL A 166 -20.68 39.55 7.42
C VAL A 166 -21.00 40.94 7.99
N TYR A 167 -19.98 41.74 8.34
CA TYR A 167 -20.21 43.05 8.91
C TYR A 167 -20.86 44.06 7.92
N ALA A 168 -20.48 44.01 6.64
CA ALA A 168 -21.12 44.79 5.61
C ALA A 168 -22.61 44.46 5.49
N CYS A 169 -22.98 43.15 5.48
CA CYS A 169 -24.36 42.72 5.48
C CYS A 169 -25.11 43.17 6.73
N ILE A 170 -24.53 43.01 7.93
CA ILE A 170 -25.14 43.46 9.19
C ILE A 170 -25.41 44.94 9.17
N LEU A 171 -24.45 45.77 8.76
CA LEU A 171 -24.59 47.23 8.69
C LEU A 171 -25.69 47.64 7.71
N LEU A 172 -25.71 47.03 6.50
CA LEU A 172 -26.74 47.32 5.48
C LEU A 172 -28.13 46.90 5.94
N ILE A 173 -28.29 45.70 6.50
CA ILE A 173 -29.55 45.18 6.99
C ILE A 173 -30.03 45.99 8.19
N SER A 174 -29.14 46.35 9.11
CA SER A 174 -29.51 47.18 10.27
C SER A 174 -29.95 48.59 9.85
N TRP A 175 -29.23 49.23 8.92
CA TRP A 175 -29.56 50.56 8.42
C TRP A 175 -30.91 50.53 7.69
N LEU A 176 -31.05 49.74 6.63
CA LEU A 176 -32.25 49.68 5.83
C LEU A 176 -33.44 49.12 6.64
N GLY A 177 -33.19 48.12 7.49
CA GLY A 177 -34.21 47.52 8.37
C GLY A 177 -34.71 48.50 9.42
N ALA A 178 -33.83 49.34 10.02
CA ALA A 178 -34.25 50.38 10.94
C ALA A 178 -35.21 51.42 10.28
N HIS A 179 -34.87 51.83 9.06
CA HIS A 179 -35.78 52.70 8.30
C HIS A 179 -37.16 52.02 8.02
N MET A 180 -37.17 50.72 7.73
CA MET A 180 -38.39 49.94 7.52
C MET A 180 -39.18 49.75 8.82
N VAL A 181 -38.53 49.63 9.97
CA VAL A 181 -39.19 49.59 11.29
C VAL A 181 -39.83 50.90 11.64
N VAL A 182 -39.12 52.01 11.44
CA VAL A 182 -39.68 53.38 11.66
C VAL A 182 -40.88 53.67 10.76
N SER A 183 -40.84 53.15 9.51
CA SER A 183 -41.99 53.27 8.58
C SER A 183 -43.10 52.22 8.82
N SER A 184 -43.01 51.45 9.91
CA SER A 184 -43.96 50.40 10.28
C SER A 184 -44.19 49.30 9.22
N THR A 185 -43.24 49.12 8.29
CA THR A 185 -43.29 48.10 7.26
C THR A 185 -42.59 46.78 7.68
N LEU A 186 -41.85 46.82 8.80
CA LEU A 186 -41.15 45.66 9.37
C LEU A 186 -41.24 45.72 10.91
N THR A 187 -41.35 44.59 11.58
CA THR A 187 -41.30 44.55 13.05
C THR A 187 -39.84 44.47 13.53
N THR A 188 -39.56 44.83 14.78
CA THR A 188 -38.23 44.65 15.39
C THR A 188 -37.83 43.18 15.50
N GLY A 189 -38.81 42.27 15.71
CA GLY A 189 -38.60 40.83 15.72
C GLY A 189 -38.17 40.30 14.36
N ASP A 190 -38.78 40.80 13.28
CA ASP A 190 -38.37 40.42 11.90
C ASP A 190 -36.94 40.87 11.59
N LEU A 191 -36.55 42.06 12.03
CA LEU A 191 -35.20 42.56 11.83
C LEU A 191 -34.17 41.67 12.55
N MET A 192 -34.44 41.28 13.80
CA MET A 192 -33.58 40.35 14.54
C MET A 192 -33.49 38.97 13.90
N ALA A 193 -34.63 38.46 13.39
CA ALA A 193 -34.65 37.21 12.65
C ALA A 193 -33.79 37.26 11.37
N LEU A 194 -33.88 38.36 10.60
CA LEU A 194 -33.09 38.57 9.40
C LEU A 194 -31.58 38.63 9.70
N LEU A 195 -31.15 39.31 10.78
CA LEU A 195 -29.76 39.35 11.21
C LEU A 195 -29.25 37.94 11.59
N THR A 196 -30.07 37.17 12.29
CA THR A 196 -29.76 35.78 12.65
C THR A 196 -29.62 34.87 11.40
N TYR A 197 -30.54 35.02 10.44
CA TYR A 197 -30.44 34.25 9.18
C TYR A 197 -29.24 34.64 8.35
N CYS A 198 -28.87 35.93 8.31
CA CYS A 198 -27.65 36.41 7.64
C CYS A 198 -26.40 35.71 8.19
N MET A 199 -26.23 35.71 9.53
CA MET A 199 -25.10 35.04 10.18
C MET A 199 -25.11 33.53 9.89
N ASN A 200 -26.25 32.89 9.96
CA ASN A 200 -26.39 31.45 9.71
C ASN A 200 -26.00 31.10 8.25
N ILE A 201 -26.48 31.86 7.28
CA ILE A 201 -26.19 31.65 5.85
C ILE A 201 -24.68 31.77 5.60
N LEU A 202 -24.04 32.83 6.08
CA LEU A 202 -22.63 33.11 5.84
C LEU A 202 -21.72 32.10 6.54
N MET A 203 -22.05 31.66 7.79
CA MET A 203 -21.32 30.58 8.46
C MET A 203 -21.42 29.24 7.74
N ASN A 204 -22.61 28.89 7.24
CA ASN A 204 -22.78 27.65 6.47
C ASN A 204 -22.04 27.70 5.12
N LEU A 205 -21.91 28.87 4.51
CA LEU A 205 -21.11 29.06 3.29
C LEU A 205 -19.63 28.81 3.54
N MET A 206 -19.10 29.29 4.67
CA MET A 206 -17.72 28.98 5.09
C MET A 206 -17.51 27.49 5.30
N MET A 207 -18.44 26.82 6.00
CA MET A 207 -18.40 25.37 6.18
C MET A 207 -18.39 24.62 4.84
N LEU A 208 -19.19 25.04 3.89
CA LEU A 208 -19.25 24.43 2.56
C LEU A 208 -17.93 24.58 1.80
N SER A 209 -17.26 25.74 1.91
CA SER A 209 -15.92 25.94 1.35
C SER A 209 -14.90 24.97 1.95
N MET A 210 -14.92 24.75 3.27
CA MET A 210 -14.04 23.81 3.95
C MET A 210 -14.27 22.36 3.51
N VAL A 211 -15.55 21.96 3.34
CA VAL A 211 -15.92 20.64 2.82
C VAL A 211 -15.36 20.43 1.40
N PHE A 212 -15.45 21.45 0.55
CA PHE A 212 -14.92 21.39 -0.82
C PHE A 212 -13.41 21.14 -0.85
N VAL A 213 -12.63 21.84 -0.01
CA VAL A 213 -11.19 21.63 0.11
C VAL A 213 -10.88 20.19 0.56
N MET A 214 -11.59 19.72 1.60
CA MET A 214 -11.38 18.37 2.14
C MET A 214 -11.69 17.27 1.12
N ILE A 215 -12.78 17.41 0.36
CA ILE A 215 -13.12 16.47 -0.73
C ILE A 215 -12.02 16.47 -1.77
N SER A 216 -11.51 17.62 -2.17
CA SER A 216 -10.47 17.75 -3.18
C SER A 216 -9.16 17.07 -2.74
N LEU A 217 -8.76 17.25 -1.47
CA LEU A 217 -7.58 16.56 -0.91
C LEU A 217 -7.77 15.02 -0.84
N SER A 218 -9.00 14.59 -0.56
CA SER A 218 -9.30 13.15 -0.45
C SER A 218 -9.44 12.46 -1.81
N LEU A 219 -9.60 13.21 -2.90
CA LEU A 219 -9.78 12.64 -4.24
C LEU A 219 -8.52 11.87 -4.71
N ALA A 220 -7.32 12.33 -4.35
CA ALA A 220 -6.08 11.63 -4.63
C ALA A 220 -6.02 10.27 -3.92
N SER A 221 -6.39 10.23 -2.63
CA SER A 221 -6.50 8.99 -1.87
C SER A 221 -7.56 8.05 -2.45
N ALA A 222 -8.70 8.60 -2.94
CA ALA A 222 -9.74 7.83 -3.59
C ALA A 222 -9.24 7.14 -4.87
N ARG A 223 -8.47 7.84 -5.70
CA ARG A 223 -7.89 7.28 -6.92
C ARG A 223 -6.94 6.13 -6.60
N ARG A 224 -6.01 6.32 -5.65
CA ARG A 224 -5.07 5.27 -5.23
C ARG A 224 -5.76 4.03 -4.67
N ILE A 225 -6.83 4.19 -3.91
CA ILE A 225 -7.63 3.07 -3.42
C ILE A 225 -8.38 2.39 -4.57
N SER A 226 -8.95 3.17 -5.50
CA SER A 226 -9.64 2.63 -6.68
C SER A 226 -8.69 1.82 -7.57
N GLU A 227 -7.44 2.24 -7.73
CA GLU A 227 -6.41 1.45 -8.43
C GLU A 227 -6.24 0.07 -7.80
N VAL A 228 -6.08 0.00 -6.46
CA VAL A 228 -5.93 -1.29 -5.76
C VAL A 228 -7.19 -2.14 -5.85
N LEU A 229 -8.38 -1.55 -5.75
CA LEU A 229 -9.64 -2.31 -5.79
C LEU A 229 -9.98 -2.86 -7.18
N ASN A 230 -9.55 -2.16 -8.24
CA ASN A 230 -9.82 -2.54 -9.63
C ASN A 230 -8.68 -3.34 -10.26
N GLU A 231 -7.54 -3.43 -9.60
CA GLU A 231 -6.41 -4.24 -10.08
C GLU A 231 -6.78 -5.71 -10.06
N GLN A 232 -6.47 -6.41 -11.14
CA GLN A 232 -6.68 -7.84 -11.28
C GLN A 232 -5.35 -8.55 -11.33
N SER A 233 -5.32 -9.77 -10.82
CA SER A 233 -4.14 -10.62 -10.95
C SER A 233 -3.77 -10.81 -12.43
N THR A 234 -2.49 -10.72 -12.75
CA THR A 234 -2.00 -11.04 -14.09
C THR A 234 -1.97 -12.54 -14.36
N LEU A 235 -2.01 -13.36 -13.30
CA LEU A 235 -2.00 -14.81 -13.37
C LEU A 235 -3.39 -15.35 -13.04
N HIS A 236 -3.86 -16.26 -13.90
CA HIS A 236 -5.16 -16.93 -13.74
C HIS A 236 -5.02 -18.42 -13.97
N ASN A 237 -5.83 -19.20 -13.26
CA ASN A 237 -5.98 -20.62 -13.56
C ASN A 237 -6.64 -20.80 -14.93
N PRO A 238 -6.29 -21.85 -15.70
CA PRO A 238 -7.00 -22.20 -16.92
C PRO A 238 -8.43 -22.67 -16.60
N LYS A 239 -9.28 -22.80 -17.62
CA LYS A 239 -10.67 -23.23 -17.46
C LYS A 239 -10.78 -24.65 -16.91
N GLU A 240 -9.85 -25.52 -17.29
CA GLU A 240 -9.76 -26.92 -16.86
C GLU A 240 -8.35 -27.18 -16.31
N PRO A 241 -8.08 -26.80 -15.04
CA PRO A 241 -6.75 -26.91 -14.47
C PRO A 241 -6.40 -28.36 -14.11
N LEU A 242 -5.13 -28.71 -14.26
CA LEU A 242 -4.59 -29.97 -13.78
C LEU A 242 -4.32 -29.90 -12.27
N TYR A 243 -4.77 -30.92 -11.53
CA TYR A 243 -4.67 -31.00 -10.07
C TYR A 243 -3.63 -32.00 -9.56
N ASP A 244 -2.79 -32.55 -10.43
CA ASP A 244 -1.66 -33.38 -10.03
C ASP A 244 -0.41 -33.04 -10.81
N VAL A 245 0.74 -33.08 -10.14
CA VAL A 245 2.07 -32.95 -10.74
C VAL A 245 2.72 -34.33 -10.69
N PRO A 246 2.80 -35.04 -11.83
CA PRO A 246 3.19 -36.46 -11.84
C PRO A 246 4.59 -36.71 -11.31
N ASP A 247 5.57 -35.89 -11.72
CA ASP A 247 6.96 -36.02 -11.34
C ASP A 247 7.67 -34.65 -11.24
N GLY A 248 8.97 -34.67 -10.95
CA GLY A 248 9.79 -33.48 -10.79
C GLY A 248 10.59 -33.13 -12.04
N SER A 249 10.22 -33.61 -13.25
CA SER A 249 10.92 -33.20 -14.48
C SER A 249 10.63 -31.74 -14.84
N ILE A 250 11.62 -31.03 -15.41
CA ILE A 250 11.48 -29.63 -15.79
C ILE A 250 12.07 -29.46 -17.20
N SER A 251 11.34 -28.79 -18.09
CA SER A 251 11.84 -28.44 -19.41
C SER A 251 11.48 -26.99 -19.76
N PHE A 252 12.49 -26.23 -20.20
CA PHE A 252 12.32 -24.91 -20.78
C PHE A 252 12.46 -25.03 -22.30
N LYS A 253 11.47 -24.54 -23.03
CA LYS A 253 11.43 -24.57 -24.49
C LYS A 253 11.31 -23.16 -25.06
N HIS A 254 12.40 -22.65 -25.61
CA HIS A 254 12.49 -21.32 -26.22
C HIS A 254 11.96 -20.19 -25.33
N VAL A 255 12.28 -20.24 -24.02
CA VAL A 255 11.73 -19.34 -23.03
C VAL A 255 12.41 -17.97 -23.08
N THR A 256 11.61 -16.93 -23.30
CA THR A 256 12.00 -15.54 -23.17
C THR A 256 11.12 -14.87 -22.12
N PHE A 257 11.73 -14.04 -21.26
CA PHE A 257 11.03 -13.40 -20.15
C PHE A 257 11.52 -11.99 -19.85
N ARG A 258 10.57 -11.08 -19.55
CA ARG A 258 10.77 -9.72 -19.03
C ARG A 258 9.91 -9.50 -17.79
N TYR A 259 10.37 -8.66 -16.87
CA TYR A 259 9.56 -8.22 -15.73
C TYR A 259 8.56 -7.12 -16.09
N SER A 260 8.78 -6.42 -17.21
CA SER A 260 7.92 -5.36 -17.70
C SER A 260 7.87 -5.37 -19.23
N ASP A 261 6.68 -5.21 -19.81
CA ASP A 261 6.48 -5.11 -21.26
C ASP A 261 7.22 -3.91 -21.89
N THR A 262 7.56 -2.91 -21.04
CA THR A 262 8.31 -1.71 -21.48
C THR A 262 9.83 -1.89 -21.47
N ALA A 263 10.34 -3.04 -20.96
CA ALA A 263 11.78 -3.30 -20.93
C ALA A 263 12.30 -3.58 -22.35
N GLU A 264 13.34 -2.85 -22.77
CA GLU A 264 13.95 -2.98 -24.10
C GLU A 264 14.62 -4.36 -24.27
N THR A 265 15.23 -4.88 -23.22
CA THR A 265 15.96 -6.16 -23.27
C THR A 265 15.30 -7.20 -22.38
N PRO A 266 15.17 -8.45 -22.86
CA PRO A 266 14.68 -9.55 -22.02
C PRO A 266 15.68 -9.91 -20.95
N VAL A 267 15.18 -10.36 -19.79
CA VAL A 267 15.97 -10.86 -18.66
C VAL A 267 16.46 -12.28 -18.93
N LEU A 268 15.63 -13.07 -19.61
CA LEU A 268 15.95 -14.40 -20.13
C LEU A 268 15.64 -14.39 -21.63
N SER A 269 16.51 -14.96 -22.46
CA SER A 269 16.36 -14.97 -23.92
C SER A 269 16.65 -16.36 -24.47
N ASP A 270 15.65 -16.96 -25.10
CA ASP A 270 15.72 -18.26 -25.79
C ASP A 270 16.33 -19.39 -24.95
N ILE A 271 15.87 -19.51 -23.70
CA ILE A 271 16.36 -20.56 -22.81
C ILE A 271 15.80 -21.92 -23.19
N ASN A 272 16.70 -22.89 -23.39
CA ASN A 272 16.39 -24.28 -23.65
C ASN A 272 17.15 -25.15 -22.62
N LEU A 273 16.41 -25.92 -21.79
CA LEU A 273 17.00 -26.70 -20.70
C LEU A 273 16.06 -27.86 -20.37
N ASP A 274 16.60 -29.06 -20.22
CA ASP A 274 15.88 -30.25 -19.79
C ASP A 274 16.54 -30.83 -18.52
N ILE A 275 15.72 -31.04 -17.50
CA ILE A 275 16.10 -31.60 -16.18
C ILE A 275 15.20 -32.82 -15.91
N LYS A 276 15.80 -33.97 -15.61
CA LYS A 276 15.08 -35.17 -15.30
C LYS A 276 14.60 -35.14 -13.84
N SER A 277 13.49 -35.87 -13.59
CA SER A 277 13.00 -36.03 -12.23
C SER A 277 14.05 -36.65 -11.30
N GLY A 278 14.23 -36.04 -10.11
CA GLY A 278 15.20 -36.49 -9.11
C GLY A 278 16.63 -35.98 -9.32
N GLU A 279 16.93 -35.29 -10.41
CA GLU A 279 18.26 -34.68 -10.62
C GLU A 279 18.55 -33.54 -9.61
N THR A 280 19.82 -33.36 -9.32
CA THR A 280 20.31 -32.19 -8.56
C THR A 280 21.14 -31.30 -9.50
N ILE A 281 20.69 -30.09 -9.73
CA ILE A 281 21.25 -29.15 -10.70
C ILE A 281 21.80 -27.93 -9.96
N GLY A 282 23.05 -27.59 -10.22
CA GLY A 282 23.67 -26.37 -9.76
C GLY A 282 23.62 -25.28 -10.84
N ILE A 283 22.96 -24.16 -10.54
CA ILE A 283 22.90 -22.99 -11.43
C ILE A 283 23.94 -21.98 -10.97
N ILE A 284 24.98 -21.78 -11.78
CA ILE A 284 26.13 -20.93 -11.44
C ILE A 284 26.14 -19.70 -12.36
N GLY A 285 26.45 -18.56 -11.79
CA GLY A 285 26.57 -17.31 -12.57
C GLY A 285 26.79 -16.10 -11.65
N GLY A 286 27.30 -15.02 -12.18
CA GLY A 286 27.52 -13.77 -11.45
C GLY A 286 26.24 -13.13 -10.90
N THR A 287 26.39 -12.12 -10.06
CA THR A 287 25.28 -11.30 -9.61
C THR A 287 24.61 -10.61 -10.82
N GLY A 288 23.31 -10.65 -10.90
CA GLY A 288 22.55 -10.09 -12.04
C GLY A 288 22.43 -11.01 -13.26
N SER A 289 22.92 -12.28 -13.21
CA SER A 289 22.80 -13.25 -14.32
C SER A 289 21.42 -13.94 -14.40
N SER A 290 20.40 -13.40 -13.77
CA SER A 290 19.00 -13.83 -13.86
C SER A 290 18.69 -15.25 -13.35
N LYS A 291 19.52 -15.81 -12.44
CA LYS A 291 19.28 -17.13 -11.84
C LYS A 291 17.93 -17.22 -11.13
N SER A 292 17.64 -16.25 -10.26
CA SER A 292 16.35 -16.18 -9.53
C SER A 292 15.16 -16.03 -10.50
N SER A 293 15.34 -15.29 -11.60
CA SER A 293 14.31 -15.14 -12.63
C SER A 293 13.97 -16.49 -13.27
N LEU A 294 14.99 -17.29 -13.59
CA LEU A 294 14.81 -18.62 -14.18
C LEU A 294 14.01 -19.54 -13.26
N VAL A 295 14.41 -19.64 -11.98
CA VAL A 295 13.76 -20.55 -11.03
C VAL A 295 12.35 -20.10 -10.64
N ASN A 296 12.06 -18.80 -10.67
CA ASN A 296 10.74 -18.25 -10.36
C ASN A 296 9.68 -18.64 -11.41
N LEU A 297 10.08 -18.92 -12.65
CA LEU A 297 9.18 -19.38 -13.70
C LEU A 297 8.70 -20.83 -13.47
N ILE A 298 9.49 -21.67 -12.79
CA ILE A 298 9.12 -23.07 -12.51
C ILE A 298 7.89 -23.17 -11.60
N SER A 299 7.82 -22.28 -10.59
CA SER A 299 6.67 -22.20 -9.67
C SER A 299 5.56 -21.27 -10.17
N ARG A 300 5.68 -20.79 -11.41
CA ARG A 300 4.75 -19.86 -12.03
C ARG A 300 4.48 -18.63 -11.13
N LEU A 301 5.55 -17.98 -10.63
CA LEU A 301 5.43 -16.68 -9.98
C LEU A 301 5.23 -15.56 -11.01
N TYR A 302 5.71 -15.82 -12.25
CA TYR A 302 5.51 -15.01 -13.45
C TYR A 302 5.21 -15.93 -14.62
N ASP A 303 4.51 -15.45 -15.63
CA ASP A 303 4.36 -16.14 -16.92
C ASP A 303 5.47 -15.70 -17.89
N THR A 304 5.80 -16.52 -18.86
CA THR A 304 6.80 -16.23 -19.90
C THR A 304 6.21 -15.37 -21.03
N ASP A 305 7.03 -14.49 -21.63
CA ASP A 305 6.62 -13.71 -22.82
C ASP A 305 6.45 -14.64 -24.04
N THR A 306 7.44 -15.52 -24.26
CA THR A 306 7.41 -16.55 -25.31
C THR A 306 7.97 -17.85 -24.79
N GLY A 307 7.65 -18.94 -25.47
CA GLY A 307 8.06 -20.29 -25.08
C GLY A 307 7.18 -20.88 -23.99
N SER A 308 7.65 -22.00 -23.43
CA SER A 308 6.91 -22.75 -22.40
C SER A 308 7.86 -23.31 -21.35
N VAL A 309 7.41 -23.30 -20.09
CA VAL A 309 8.02 -24.00 -18.97
C VAL A 309 7.14 -25.21 -18.66
N ILE A 310 7.72 -26.38 -18.75
CA ILE A 310 7.04 -27.66 -18.57
C ILE A 310 7.51 -28.28 -17.26
N VAL A 311 6.59 -28.72 -16.43
CA VAL A 311 6.84 -29.43 -15.16
C VAL A 311 6.03 -30.72 -15.17
N GLY A 312 6.65 -31.85 -14.87
CA GLY A 312 5.93 -33.16 -14.89
C GLY A 312 5.26 -33.46 -16.22
N GLY A 313 5.80 -33.00 -17.34
CA GLY A 313 5.28 -33.25 -18.69
C GLY A 313 4.22 -32.28 -19.19
N HIS A 314 3.74 -31.33 -18.36
CA HIS A 314 2.72 -30.34 -18.71
C HIS A 314 3.23 -28.91 -18.54
N ASP A 315 2.70 -27.97 -19.35
CA ASP A 315 3.02 -26.54 -19.20
C ASP A 315 2.55 -26.03 -17.83
N VAL A 316 3.35 -25.22 -17.16
CA VAL A 316 3.01 -24.64 -15.84
C VAL A 316 1.69 -23.85 -15.88
N ARG A 317 1.27 -23.36 -17.05
CA ARG A 317 0.02 -22.62 -17.25
C ARG A 317 -1.23 -23.51 -17.27
N GLU A 318 -1.06 -24.82 -17.43
CA GLU A 318 -2.16 -25.81 -17.43
C GLU A 318 -2.54 -26.25 -16.02
N TYR A 319 -1.67 -26.04 -15.04
CA TYR A 319 -1.94 -26.43 -13.66
C TYR A 319 -2.82 -25.43 -12.91
N ASP A 320 -3.55 -25.95 -11.92
CA ASP A 320 -3.99 -25.13 -10.80
C ASP A 320 -2.78 -24.57 -10.05
N MET A 321 -2.74 -23.24 -9.84
CA MET A 321 -1.57 -22.57 -9.26
C MET A 321 -1.23 -23.06 -7.85
N ASP A 322 -2.24 -23.33 -7.03
CA ASP A 322 -2.03 -23.82 -5.67
C ASP A 322 -1.46 -25.23 -5.70
N THR A 323 -1.95 -26.08 -6.59
CA THR A 323 -1.43 -27.44 -6.79
C THR A 323 0.03 -27.42 -7.24
N LEU A 324 0.36 -26.64 -8.27
CA LEU A 324 1.74 -26.50 -8.73
C LEU A 324 2.66 -25.97 -7.60
N ARG A 325 2.28 -24.88 -6.94
CA ARG A 325 3.07 -24.26 -5.88
C ARG A 325 3.19 -25.12 -4.63
N ASN A 326 2.27 -26.04 -4.38
CA ASN A 326 2.40 -27.01 -3.30
C ASN A 326 3.39 -28.12 -3.63
N LYS A 327 3.62 -28.44 -4.91
CA LYS A 327 4.57 -29.45 -5.36
C LYS A 327 5.95 -28.86 -5.73
N VAL A 328 6.04 -27.56 -5.94
CA VAL A 328 7.28 -26.82 -6.16
C VAL A 328 7.55 -25.96 -4.94
N ALA A 329 8.44 -26.39 -4.06
CA ALA A 329 8.83 -25.59 -2.90
C ALA A 329 10.03 -24.71 -3.25
N VAL A 330 9.95 -23.43 -2.86
CA VAL A 330 11.00 -22.44 -3.11
C VAL A 330 11.48 -21.89 -1.77
N VAL A 331 12.79 -21.92 -1.55
CA VAL A 331 13.46 -21.18 -0.49
C VAL A 331 14.09 -19.95 -1.15
N LEU A 332 13.51 -18.79 -0.90
CA LEU A 332 13.91 -17.54 -1.54
C LEU A 332 15.25 -17.04 -0.96
N GLN A 333 15.98 -16.25 -1.72
CA GLN A 333 17.22 -15.59 -1.30
C GLN A 333 17.02 -14.74 -0.03
N GLN A 334 15.91 -13.99 0.03
CA GLN A 334 15.51 -13.27 1.24
C GLN A 334 14.63 -14.15 2.13
N ASN A 335 15.25 -14.70 3.17
CA ASN A 335 14.56 -15.56 4.12
C ASN A 335 13.74 -14.75 5.12
N VAL A 336 12.41 -14.87 5.07
CA VAL A 336 11.49 -14.16 5.95
C VAL A 336 10.80 -15.15 6.89
N LEU A 337 10.86 -14.84 8.20
CA LEU A 337 10.08 -15.50 9.24
C LEU A 337 9.00 -14.53 9.74
N PHE A 338 7.85 -15.09 10.07
CA PHE A 338 6.74 -14.34 10.64
C PHE A 338 6.84 -14.32 12.17
N SER A 339 6.24 -13.30 12.79
CA SER A 339 6.07 -13.30 14.25
C SER A 339 5.19 -14.46 14.69
N GLY A 340 5.66 -15.19 15.69
CA GLY A 340 5.04 -16.42 16.17
C GLY A 340 6.07 -17.43 16.63
N THR A 341 5.64 -18.61 17.04
CA THR A 341 6.56 -19.69 17.45
C THR A 341 7.30 -20.29 16.26
N ILE A 342 8.39 -21.02 16.53
CA ILE A 342 9.10 -21.80 15.51
C ILE A 342 8.13 -22.80 14.86
N LEU A 343 7.31 -23.52 15.64
CA LEU A 343 6.30 -24.45 15.10
C LEU A 343 5.30 -23.76 14.17
N GLU A 344 4.80 -22.61 14.56
CA GLU A 344 3.88 -21.83 13.69
C GLU A 344 4.57 -21.44 12.39
N ASN A 345 5.83 -21.02 12.44
CA ASN A 345 6.62 -20.73 11.24
C ASN A 345 6.85 -21.94 10.35
N LEU A 346 7.10 -23.12 10.91
CA LEU A 346 7.28 -24.37 10.16
C LEU A 346 5.97 -24.80 9.50
N ARG A 347 4.84 -24.68 10.19
CA ARG A 347 3.50 -25.04 9.67
C ARG A 347 3.01 -24.16 8.52
N TRP A 348 3.74 -23.11 8.14
CA TRP A 348 3.52 -22.46 6.83
C TRP A 348 3.84 -23.39 5.65
N GLY A 349 4.69 -24.39 5.84
CA GLY A 349 4.94 -25.41 4.83
C GLY A 349 3.78 -26.40 4.69
N ASP A 350 3.28 -26.90 5.82
CA ASP A 350 2.06 -27.71 5.92
C ASP A 350 1.35 -27.41 7.25
N LYS A 351 0.15 -26.81 7.16
CA LYS A 351 -0.65 -26.44 8.33
C LYS A 351 -1.05 -27.62 9.22
N ASN A 352 -1.09 -28.82 8.67
CA ASN A 352 -1.49 -30.03 9.37
C ASN A 352 -0.27 -30.84 9.89
N ALA A 353 0.95 -30.35 9.66
CA ALA A 353 2.15 -31.05 10.09
C ALA A 353 2.16 -31.28 11.60
N THR A 354 2.42 -32.50 12.01
CA THR A 354 2.62 -32.88 13.41
C THR A 354 3.91 -32.28 13.93
N THR A 355 4.05 -32.22 15.25
CA THR A 355 5.30 -31.74 15.86
C THR A 355 6.48 -32.63 15.47
N ASP A 356 6.29 -33.94 15.39
CA ASP A 356 7.34 -34.87 15.00
C ASP A 356 7.79 -34.67 13.54
N GLU A 357 6.85 -34.44 12.61
CA GLU A 357 7.19 -34.10 11.22
C GLU A 357 7.98 -32.78 11.14
N CYS A 358 7.62 -31.78 11.97
CA CYS A 358 8.37 -30.53 12.07
C CYS A 358 9.81 -30.74 12.58
N ILE A 359 9.96 -31.60 13.61
CA ILE A 359 11.29 -31.99 14.15
C ILE A 359 12.12 -32.71 13.10
N GLU A 360 11.54 -33.67 12.36
CA GLU A 360 12.24 -34.37 11.31
C GLU A 360 12.69 -33.44 10.18
N ALA A 361 11.84 -32.52 9.75
CA ALA A 361 12.21 -31.50 8.76
C ALA A 361 13.34 -30.60 9.27
N CYS A 362 13.35 -30.23 10.55
CA CYS A 362 14.42 -29.47 11.17
C CYS A 362 15.72 -30.26 11.27
N LYS A 363 15.68 -31.54 11.54
CA LYS A 363 16.87 -32.42 11.52
C LYS A 363 17.47 -32.49 10.13
N MET A 364 16.66 -32.65 9.08
CA MET A 364 17.13 -32.63 7.69
C MET A 364 17.78 -31.29 7.30
N ALA A 365 17.24 -30.17 7.81
CA ALA A 365 17.78 -28.83 7.60
C ALA A 365 18.90 -28.45 8.58
N CYS A 366 19.37 -29.38 9.42
CA CYS A 366 20.34 -29.13 10.50
C CYS A 366 19.91 -27.99 11.44
N ALA A 367 18.62 -27.83 11.68
CA ALA A 367 18.06 -26.76 12.52
C ALA A 367 17.76 -27.24 13.94
N ASP A 368 17.59 -28.54 14.17
CA ASP A 368 17.19 -29.12 15.45
C ASP A 368 18.16 -28.79 16.59
N ASP A 369 19.47 -28.88 16.34
CA ASP A 369 20.52 -28.65 17.37
C ASP A 369 20.41 -27.24 18.00
N PHE A 370 20.22 -26.21 17.21
CA PHE A 370 20.11 -24.86 17.77
C PHE A 370 18.73 -24.59 18.37
N ILE A 371 17.66 -25.21 17.83
CA ILE A 371 16.30 -25.09 18.41
C ILE A 371 16.28 -25.70 19.81
N GLU A 372 16.85 -26.90 19.99
CA GLU A 372 16.96 -27.56 21.27
C GLU A 372 17.79 -26.77 22.31
N SER A 373 18.68 -25.88 21.86
CA SER A 373 19.47 -25.00 22.73
C SER A 373 18.67 -23.79 23.25
N PHE A 374 17.52 -23.49 22.69
CA PHE A 374 16.64 -22.42 23.19
C PHE A 374 15.87 -22.87 24.44
N PRO A 375 15.59 -21.95 25.40
CA PRO A 375 14.82 -22.28 26.61
C PRO A 375 13.46 -22.93 26.30
N ASP A 376 12.73 -22.35 25.30
CA ASP A 376 11.38 -22.80 24.93
C ASP A 376 11.40 -23.72 23.69
N LYS A 377 12.58 -24.16 23.24
CA LYS A 377 12.79 -25.08 22.11
C LYS A 377 11.92 -24.66 20.90
N TYR A 378 11.10 -25.58 20.39
CA TYR A 378 10.19 -25.34 19.24
C TYR A 378 9.08 -24.32 19.51
N ASN A 379 8.79 -24.00 20.78
CA ASN A 379 7.86 -22.95 21.18
C ASN A 379 8.52 -21.58 21.32
N THR A 380 9.81 -21.47 21.05
CA THR A 380 10.53 -20.18 21.06
C THR A 380 9.86 -19.22 20.08
N TYR A 381 9.56 -18.02 20.58
CA TYR A 381 8.91 -16.96 19.79
C TYR A 381 9.93 -16.30 18.87
N ILE A 382 9.56 -16.20 17.61
CA ILE A 382 10.30 -15.48 16.56
C ILE A 382 9.68 -14.11 16.40
N GLU A 383 10.50 -13.07 16.46
CA GLU A 383 10.08 -11.70 16.20
C GLU A 383 9.84 -11.45 14.70
N GLN A 384 9.12 -10.38 14.38
CA GLN A 384 8.83 -9.99 13.01
C GLN A 384 10.10 -9.93 12.14
N GLY A 385 10.10 -10.67 11.03
CA GLY A 385 11.26 -10.78 10.15
C GLY A 385 12.42 -11.64 10.70
N GLY A 386 12.24 -12.29 11.86
CA GLY A 386 13.25 -13.13 12.49
C GLY A 386 14.46 -12.35 13.00
N THR A 387 14.24 -11.18 13.61
CA THR A 387 15.32 -10.29 14.09
C THR A 387 16.09 -10.88 15.26
N ASN A 388 15.49 -11.79 15.99
CA ASN A 388 16.07 -12.49 17.16
C ASN A 388 16.77 -13.82 16.82
N VAL A 389 16.93 -14.17 15.55
CA VAL A 389 17.68 -15.34 15.10
C VAL A 389 18.73 -14.96 14.07
N SER A 390 19.85 -15.72 14.01
CA SER A 390 20.92 -15.45 13.05
C SER A 390 20.50 -15.74 11.60
N GLY A 391 21.22 -15.17 10.62
CA GLY A 391 20.96 -15.41 9.20
C GLY A 391 20.95 -16.90 8.83
N GLY A 392 21.94 -17.67 9.30
CA GLY A 392 22.03 -19.11 9.05
C GLY A 392 20.92 -19.91 9.78
N GLN A 393 20.49 -19.50 10.98
CA GLN A 393 19.35 -20.10 11.65
C GLN A 393 18.06 -19.86 10.87
N LYS A 394 17.86 -18.63 10.37
CA LYS A 394 16.73 -18.23 9.55
C LYS A 394 16.66 -19.05 8.25
N GLN A 395 17.79 -19.21 7.56
CA GLN A 395 17.87 -20.03 6.35
C GLN A 395 17.47 -21.48 6.62
N ARG A 396 18.04 -22.10 7.66
CA ARG A 396 17.71 -23.50 8.03
C ARG A 396 16.25 -23.68 8.37
N LEU A 397 15.61 -22.74 9.06
CA LEU A 397 14.17 -22.78 9.34
C LEU A 397 13.34 -22.66 8.05
N CYS A 398 13.75 -21.82 7.09
CA CYS A 398 13.07 -21.71 5.79
C CYS A 398 13.24 -22.97 4.94
N ILE A 399 14.41 -23.64 5.01
CA ILE A 399 14.61 -24.95 4.36
C ILE A 399 13.70 -26.00 5.00
N ALA A 400 13.64 -26.10 6.34
CA ALA A 400 12.75 -27.02 7.03
C ALA A 400 11.27 -26.78 6.67
N ARG A 401 10.85 -25.51 6.59
CA ARG A 401 9.50 -25.13 6.11
C ARG A 401 9.21 -25.63 4.69
N ALA A 402 10.18 -25.52 3.78
CA ALA A 402 10.03 -25.99 2.40
C ALA A 402 9.94 -27.51 2.32
N LEU A 403 10.68 -28.24 3.17
CA LEU A 403 10.67 -29.71 3.23
C LEU A 403 9.33 -30.27 3.70
N LEU A 404 8.62 -29.57 4.61
CA LEU A 404 7.30 -29.98 5.10
C LEU A 404 6.24 -30.04 3.99
N LYS A 405 6.42 -29.34 2.89
CA LYS A 405 5.55 -29.46 1.70
C LYS A 405 5.66 -30.82 1.00
N LYS A 406 6.69 -31.63 1.30
CA LYS A 406 6.99 -32.89 0.61
C LYS A 406 7.00 -32.71 -0.92
N PRO A 407 7.84 -31.77 -1.43
CA PRO A 407 7.76 -31.28 -2.82
C PRO A 407 8.30 -32.29 -3.82
N ARG A 408 7.83 -32.21 -5.09
CA ARG A 408 8.45 -32.88 -6.25
C ARG A 408 9.71 -32.12 -6.73
N ILE A 409 9.70 -30.80 -6.57
CA ILE A 409 10.80 -29.91 -6.94
C ILE A 409 11.12 -29.01 -5.75
N LEU A 410 12.39 -28.96 -5.34
CA LEU A 410 12.90 -28.10 -4.29
C LEU A 410 13.90 -27.11 -4.91
N ILE A 411 13.58 -25.83 -4.83
CA ILE A 411 14.42 -24.73 -5.31
C ILE A 411 15.07 -24.05 -4.10
N LEU A 412 16.40 -23.95 -4.12
CA LEU A 412 17.21 -23.34 -3.09
C LEU A 412 17.94 -22.13 -3.68
N ASP A 413 17.28 -20.97 -3.78
CA ASP A 413 17.82 -19.76 -4.39
C ASP A 413 18.75 -19.05 -3.38
N ASP A 414 20.06 -19.30 -3.49
CA ASP A 414 21.14 -18.77 -2.60
C ASP A 414 20.83 -18.97 -1.10
N SER A 415 20.08 -20.04 -0.79
CA SER A 415 19.50 -20.25 0.53
C SER A 415 20.45 -20.87 1.57
N THR A 416 21.72 -21.11 1.21
CA THR A 416 22.76 -21.59 2.12
C THR A 416 23.93 -20.62 2.26
N SER A 417 23.86 -19.43 1.68
CA SER A 417 24.95 -18.43 1.68
C SER A 417 25.36 -17.91 3.06
N ALA A 418 24.42 -17.91 4.03
CA ALA A 418 24.69 -17.54 5.42
C ALA A 418 24.93 -18.75 6.33
N VAL A 419 24.98 -19.96 5.78
CA VAL A 419 25.28 -21.21 6.50
C VAL A 419 26.76 -21.55 6.29
N ASP A 420 27.43 -22.02 7.34
CA ASP A 420 28.81 -22.47 7.22
C ASP A 420 28.95 -23.69 6.31
N THR A 421 30.12 -23.86 5.67
CA THR A 421 30.37 -24.90 4.66
C THR A 421 30.15 -26.33 5.20
N ALA A 422 30.44 -26.57 6.48
CA ALA A 422 30.25 -27.88 7.09
C ALA A 422 28.79 -28.23 7.25
N THR A 423 27.98 -27.26 7.68
CA THR A 423 26.51 -27.40 7.82
C THR A 423 25.85 -27.48 6.44
N ASP A 424 26.27 -26.70 5.45
CA ASP A 424 25.77 -26.82 4.06
C ASP A 424 26.00 -28.21 3.49
N SER A 425 27.19 -28.77 3.67
CA SER A 425 27.53 -30.14 3.25
C SER A 425 26.60 -31.18 3.92
N LYS A 426 26.32 -31.03 5.23
CA LYS A 426 25.37 -31.92 5.94
C LYS A 426 23.96 -31.80 5.40
N ILE A 427 23.46 -30.58 5.15
CA ILE A 427 22.14 -30.37 4.57
C ILE A 427 22.04 -31.04 3.21
N ARG A 428 23.03 -30.84 2.32
CA ARG A 428 23.05 -31.47 0.99
C ARG A 428 23.07 -32.99 1.07
N ALA A 429 23.87 -33.56 1.97
CA ALA A 429 23.91 -35.00 2.20
C ALA A 429 22.57 -35.55 2.74
N ALA A 430 21.96 -34.83 3.69
CA ALA A 430 20.64 -35.19 4.22
C ALA A 430 19.57 -35.17 3.12
N LEU A 431 19.52 -34.11 2.30
CA LEU A 431 18.57 -33.97 1.18
C LEU A 431 18.75 -35.07 0.13
N ALA A 432 19.99 -35.42 -0.20
CA ALA A 432 20.29 -36.48 -1.16
C ALA A 432 19.80 -37.85 -0.65
N LYS A 433 19.95 -38.15 0.64
CA LYS A 433 19.58 -39.39 1.27
C LYS A 433 18.08 -39.51 1.52
N THR A 434 17.44 -38.42 2.00
CA THR A 434 16.05 -38.50 2.53
C THR A 434 15.00 -38.25 1.44
N ILE A 435 15.30 -37.44 0.44
CA ILE A 435 14.39 -37.09 -0.66
C ILE A 435 15.03 -37.34 -2.05
N PRO A 436 15.49 -38.56 -2.36
CA PRO A 436 16.21 -38.85 -3.61
C PRO A 436 15.37 -38.63 -4.87
N GLY A 437 14.05 -38.80 -4.77
CA GLY A 437 13.12 -38.62 -5.90
C GLY A 437 12.71 -37.15 -6.14
N THR A 438 13.10 -36.21 -5.28
CA THR A 438 12.82 -34.79 -5.46
C THR A 438 13.90 -34.15 -6.32
N THR A 439 13.52 -33.40 -7.35
CA THR A 439 14.43 -32.60 -8.18
C THR A 439 14.90 -31.39 -7.36
N LYS A 440 16.18 -31.07 -7.38
CA LYS A 440 16.78 -30.00 -6.58
C LYS A 440 17.51 -29.02 -7.47
N LEU A 441 17.26 -27.71 -7.30
CA LEU A 441 17.95 -26.64 -8.00
C LEU A 441 18.57 -25.69 -6.99
#